data_d987e3c8e3352ae3c020225ce060d9c8
#
_entry.id   d987e3c8e3352ae3c020225ce060d9c8
#
_cell.length_a   1.000
_cell.length_b   1.000
_cell.length_c   1.000
_cell.angle_alpha   90.00
_cell.angle_beta   90.00
_cell.angle_gamma   90.00
#
_symmetry.space_group_name_H-M   'P 1'
#
loop_
_entity.id
_entity.type
_entity.pdbx_description
1 polymer ?
#
loop_
_entity_poly.entity_id
_entity_poly.type
_entity_poly.pdbx_seq_one_letter_code
_entity_poly.pdbx_strand_id
1 'polypeptide(L)'
;QLPPTVKLNNPQYNSWNVATQVEGVKSMALGTSIKSYRIVTTFRLTSRSASLTKCFYGNRFVSVKKDYLDFTKANSVLFPQDGGVLYHCTLDVRNGVYSDKADAIIRDVIEKLEKLYPDRSLAIITPFRDSVKELQKRFCTSDLELDITIETIDRIQGMTVDYAILYIPGRNPGFALEDRRFNVATSRSLSTTLIISDTPLNEFHTVSPTVLQFIDN
;
A
#
# COMPACT_ATOMS: atom_id res chain seq x y z
N GLN A 1 -4.19 7.82 9.15
CA GLN A 1 -4.49 6.66 10.01
C GLN A 1 -5.76 5.99 9.52
N LEU A 2 -5.80 4.67 9.54
CA LEU A 2 -7.03 3.92 9.27
C LEU A 2 -8.05 4.15 10.40
N PRO A 3 -9.35 4.17 10.09
CA PRO A 3 -10.38 4.24 11.11
C PRO A 3 -10.33 2.98 11.99
N PRO A 4 -10.72 3.06 13.26
CA PRO A 4 -10.78 1.89 14.13
C PRO A 4 -11.73 0.84 13.56
N THR A 5 -11.33 -0.42 13.63
CA THR A 5 -12.11 -1.56 13.11
C THR A 5 -13.33 -1.90 13.97
N VAL A 6 -13.37 -1.41 15.20
CA VAL A 6 -14.48 -1.61 16.15
C VAL A 6 -15.28 -0.33 16.28
N LYS A 7 -16.56 -0.39 15.93
CA LYS A 7 -17.51 0.68 16.20
C LYS A 7 -18.08 0.47 17.61
N LEU A 8 -17.86 1.43 18.50
CA LEU A 8 -18.49 1.43 19.81
C LEU A 8 -19.92 1.98 19.68
N ASN A 9 -20.89 1.27 20.26
CA ASN A 9 -22.30 1.64 20.21
C ASN A 9 -22.66 2.86 21.08
N ASN A 10 -21.70 3.49 21.75
CA ASN A 10 -21.90 4.64 22.59
C ASN A 10 -21.62 5.94 21.79
N PRO A 11 -22.61 6.90 21.70
CA PRO A 11 -22.44 8.15 20.97
C PRO A 11 -21.22 8.98 21.41
N GLN A 12 -20.87 8.97 22.69
CA GLN A 12 -19.69 9.67 23.22
C GLN A 12 -18.37 9.08 22.66
N TYR A 13 -18.32 7.77 22.46
CA TYR A 13 -17.14 7.11 21.88
C TYR A 13 -17.12 7.20 20.35
N ASN A 14 -18.25 7.41 19.69
CA ASN A 14 -18.29 7.71 18.26
C ASN A 14 -17.61 9.04 17.93
N SER A 15 -17.65 10.00 18.84
CA SER A 15 -16.90 11.26 18.72
C SER A 15 -15.38 11.02 18.75
N TRP A 16 -14.91 10.05 19.55
CA TRP A 16 -13.52 9.60 19.54
C TRP A 16 -13.12 8.92 18.23
N ASN A 17 -14.00 8.13 17.64
CA ASN A 17 -13.77 7.52 16.33
C ASN A 17 -13.64 8.59 15.24
N VAL A 18 -14.38 9.68 15.34
CA VAL A 18 -14.24 10.86 14.46
C VAL A 18 -12.95 11.63 14.78
N ALA A 19 -12.57 11.74 16.05
CA ALA A 19 -11.35 12.41 16.46
C ALA A 19 -10.06 11.72 15.97
N THR A 20 -10.08 10.41 15.75
CA THR A 20 -8.98 9.69 15.10
C THR A 20 -8.90 9.95 13.58
N GLN A 21 -9.91 10.58 13.00
CA GLN A 21 -9.89 11.05 11.64
C GLN A 21 -9.25 12.43 11.55
N VAL A 22 -8.65 12.75 10.41
CA VAL A 22 -7.96 14.05 10.21
C VAL A 22 -8.90 15.23 10.44
N GLU A 23 -10.17 15.13 10.00
CA GLU A 23 -11.20 16.13 10.21
C GLU A 23 -11.61 16.27 11.68
N GLY A 24 -11.73 15.16 12.41
CA GLY A 24 -12.02 15.14 13.84
C GLY A 24 -10.93 15.82 14.65
N VAL A 25 -9.66 15.51 14.36
CA VAL A 25 -8.52 16.18 15.00
C VAL A 25 -8.49 17.66 14.67
N LYS A 26 -8.79 18.08 13.44
CA LYS A 26 -8.90 19.49 13.07
C LYS A 26 -10.03 20.19 13.82
N SER A 27 -11.21 19.57 13.92
CA SER A 27 -12.36 20.14 14.63
C SER A 27 -12.05 20.31 16.12
N MET A 28 -11.39 19.36 16.74
CA MET A 28 -10.92 19.48 18.12
C MET A 28 -9.89 20.60 18.29
N ALA A 29 -8.94 20.70 17.37
CA ALA A 29 -7.93 21.75 17.41
C ALA A 29 -8.49 23.15 17.19
N LEU A 30 -9.56 23.30 16.39
CA LEU A 30 -10.27 24.58 16.18
C LEU A 30 -11.10 25.00 17.39
N GLY A 31 -11.62 24.04 18.16
CA GLY A 31 -12.42 24.30 19.38
C GLY A 31 -11.59 24.44 20.66
N THR A 32 -10.26 24.25 20.59
CA THR A 32 -9.37 24.27 21.75
C THR A 32 -8.11 25.08 21.43
N SER A 33 -7.31 25.42 22.45
CA SER A 33 -5.99 26.05 22.28
C SER A 33 -4.91 25.09 21.77
N ILE A 34 -5.26 23.88 21.31
CA ILE A 34 -4.33 22.87 20.83
C ILE A 34 -3.78 23.27 19.47
N LYS A 35 -2.47 23.46 19.39
CA LYS A 35 -1.80 23.70 18.11
C LYS A 35 -1.76 22.44 17.27
N SER A 36 -2.21 22.51 16.03
CA SER A 36 -2.07 21.41 15.07
C SER A 36 -0.88 21.64 14.15
N TYR A 37 -0.09 20.59 13.93
CA TYR A 37 1.05 20.60 13.02
C TYR A 37 0.85 19.55 11.94
N ARG A 38 1.13 19.90 10.70
CA ARG A 38 1.10 18.96 9.59
C ARG A 38 2.53 18.58 9.20
N ILE A 39 2.85 17.28 9.26
CA ILE A 39 4.11 16.76 8.76
C ILE A 39 4.05 16.75 7.23
N VAL A 40 4.98 17.45 6.60
CA VAL A 40 5.05 17.59 5.13
C VAL A 40 6.28 16.91 4.52
N THR A 41 7.06 16.20 5.34
CA THR A 41 8.27 15.50 4.91
C THR A 41 8.20 14.01 5.21
N THR A 42 8.78 13.20 4.35
CA THR A 42 8.95 11.76 4.57
C THR A 42 10.42 11.35 4.38
N PHE A 43 10.90 10.46 5.26
CA PHE A 43 12.22 9.83 5.16
C PHE A 43 12.13 8.41 4.58
N ARG A 44 10.93 7.87 4.45
CA ARG A 44 10.68 6.51 3.96
C ARG A 44 10.51 6.46 2.46
N LEU A 45 9.58 7.22 1.93
CA LEU A 45 9.21 7.16 0.52
C LEU A 45 10.31 7.74 -0.37
N THR A 46 10.52 7.14 -1.54
CA THR A 46 11.35 7.74 -2.59
C THR A 46 10.73 9.06 -3.08
N SER A 47 11.49 9.87 -3.78
CA SER A 47 10.98 11.12 -4.35
C SER A 47 9.83 10.89 -5.33
N ARG A 48 9.89 9.80 -6.12
CA ARG A 48 8.83 9.40 -7.05
C ARG A 48 7.55 9.00 -6.30
N SER A 49 7.65 8.10 -5.30
CA SER A 49 6.51 7.69 -4.47
C SER A 49 5.91 8.87 -3.70
N ALA A 50 6.74 9.77 -3.15
CA ALA A 50 6.27 10.95 -2.45
C ALA A 50 5.52 11.93 -3.39
N SER A 51 5.95 12.03 -4.64
CA SER A 51 5.26 12.86 -5.63
C SER A 51 3.85 12.38 -5.90
N LEU A 52 3.64 11.07 -6.04
CA LEU A 52 2.31 10.47 -6.22
C LEU A 52 1.44 10.67 -4.97
N THR A 53 2.00 10.50 -3.79
CA THR A 53 1.25 10.64 -2.53
C THR A 53 0.86 12.08 -2.18
N LYS A 54 1.27 13.09 -2.95
CA LYS A 54 0.80 14.47 -2.80
C LYS A 54 -0.72 14.61 -2.90
N CYS A 55 -1.39 13.77 -3.68
CA CYS A 55 -2.85 13.75 -3.76
C CYS A 55 -3.52 13.53 -2.40
N PHE A 56 -2.88 12.75 -1.49
CA PHE A 56 -3.38 12.50 -0.12
C PHE A 56 -2.89 13.54 0.90
N TYR A 57 -1.65 14.03 0.75
CA TYR A 57 -0.99 14.88 1.77
C TYR A 57 -0.87 16.34 1.36
N GLY A 58 -1.17 16.68 0.10
CA GLY A 58 -1.08 18.02 -0.48
C GLY A 58 0.31 18.35 -1.05
N ASN A 59 0.36 19.39 -1.85
CA ASN A 59 1.51 19.74 -2.70
C ASN A 59 2.82 20.01 -1.95
N ARG A 60 2.75 20.34 -0.65
CA ARG A 60 3.95 20.56 0.17
C ARG A 60 4.63 19.27 0.65
N PHE A 61 4.00 18.11 0.43
CA PHE A 61 4.57 16.83 0.84
C PHE A 61 5.76 16.45 -0.04
N VAL A 62 6.92 16.24 0.57
CA VAL A 62 8.18 15.95 -0.12
C VAL A 62 8.97 14.85 0.57
N SER A 63 9.74 14.12 -0.20
CA SER A 63 10.73 13.19 0.33
C SER A 63 12.01 13.93 0.67
N VAL A 64 12.58 13.58 1.81
CA VAL A 64 13.94 13.97 2.25
C VAL A 64 14.84 12.74 2.39
N LYS A 65 14.43 11.61 1.79
CA LYS A 65 15.20 10.38 1.76
C LYS A 65 16.49 10.59 0.97
N LYS A 66 17.63 10.22 1.54
CA LYS A 66 18.95 10.34 0.92
C LYS A 66 19.47 9.00 0.40
N ASP A 67 19.18 7.93 1.11
CA ASP A 67 19.67 6.60 0.81
C ASP A 67 18.63 5.81 0.03
N TYR A 68 18.96 5.45 -1.20
CA TYR A 68 18.12 4.63 -2.06
C TYR A 68 18.62 3.18 -2.05
N LEU A 69 17.69 2.25 -2.04
CA LEU A 69 18.02 0.84 -2.19
C LEU A 69 18.44 0.56 -3.63
N ASP A 70 19.57 -0.09 -3.79
CA ASP A 70 20.06 -0.47 -5.10
C ASP A 70 19.48 -1.82 -5.54
N PHE A 71 18.63 -1.77 -6.56
CA PHE A 71 18.06 -2.94 -7.23
C PHE A 71 18.55 -3.11 -8.67
N THR A 72 19.68 -2.48 -9.02
CA THR A 72 20.20 -2.51 -10.41
C THR A 72 20.56 -3.90 -10.89
N LYS A 73 20.97 -4.80 -9.99
CA LYS A 73 21.31 -6.19 -10.34
C LYS A 73 20.14 -6.99 -10.92
N ALA A 74 18.91 -6.62 -10.58
CA ALA A 74 17.72 -7.32 -11.07
C ALA A 74 17.48 -7.12 -12.57
N ASN A 75 17.97 -6.01 -13.14
CA ASN A 75 17.79 -5.63 -14.55
C ASN A 75 16.37 -5.91 -15.06
N SER A 76 15.39 -5.46 -14.33
CA SER A 76 13.97 -5.75 -14.56
C SER A 76 13.14 -4.49 -14.34
N VAL A 77 12.11 -4.30 -15.17
CA VAL A 77 11.15 -3.21 -15.04
C VAL A 77 10.41 -3.23 -13.71
N LEU A 78 10.33 -4.39 -13.04
CA LEU A 78 9.74 -4.53 -11.72
C LEU A 78 10.62 -3.95 -10.60
N PHE A 79 11.87 -3.62 -10.90
CA PHE A 79 12.86 -3.10 -9.94
C PHE A 79 13.46 -1.78 -10.45
N PRO A 80 12.69 -0.68 -10.49
CA PRO A 80 13.19 0.61 -10.94
C PRO A 80 14.27 1.13 -10.00
N GLN A 81 15.38 1.66 -10.56
CA GLN A 81 16.55 2.13 -9.79
C GLN A 81 16.20 3.21 -8.78
N ASP A 82 15.34 4.16 -9.16
CA ASP A 82 14.91 5.25 -8.27
C ASP A 82 13.72 4.88 -7.38
N GLY A 83 13.32 3.59 -7.41
CA GLY A 83 12.10 3.13 -6.77
C GLY A 83 10.84 3.76 -7.37
N GLY A 84 9.75 3.74 -6.62
CA GLY A 84 8.49 4.36 -7.05
C GLY A 84 7.30 3.44 -6.90
N VAL A 85 6.26 3.73 -7.67
CA VAL A 85 5.06 2.88 -7.75
C VAL A 85 4.91 2.39 -9.18
N LEU A 86 4.68 1.08 -9.29
CA LEU A 86 4.40 0.42 -10.55
C LEU A 86 2.96 -0.11 -10.51
N TYR A 87 2.28 -0.07 -11.63
CA TYR A 87 0.95 -0.64 -11.76
C TYR A 87 0.90 -1.67 -12.89
N HIS A 88 0.34 -2.84 -12.57
CA HIS A 88 0.10 -3.91 -13.53
C HIS A 88 -1.31 -4.46 -13.39
N CYS A 89 -2.07 -4.46 -14.47
CA CYS A 89 -3.39 -5.08 -14.54
C CYS A 89 -3.30 -6.42 -15.27
N THR A 90 -3.72 -7.50 -14.61
CA THR A 90 -3.67 -8.86 -15.18
C THR A 90 -4.79 -9.13 -16.17
N LEU A 91 -5.82 -8.28 -16.18
CA LEU A 91 -7.08 -8.48 -16.94
C LEU A 91 -7.71 -9.86 -16.65
N ASP A 92 -7.62 -10.33 -15.41
CA ASP A 92 -8.33 -11.51 -14.94
C ASP A 92 -9.60 -11.09 -14.20
N VAL A 93 -10.62 -10.76 -14.98
CA VAL A 93 -11.89 -10.17 -14.49
C VAL A 93 -12.77 -11.16 -13.70
N ARG A 94 -12.30 -12.37 -13.44
CA ARG A 94 -13.02 -13.32 -12.58
C ARG A 94 -13.19 -12.73 -11.18
N ASN A 95 -14.37 -12.90 -10.59
CA ASN A 95 -14.67 -12.45 -9.23
C ASN A 95 -14.02 -13.37 -8.17
N GLY A 96 -12.73 -13.59 -8.29
CA GLY A 96 -11.95 -14.49 -7.46
C GLY A 96 -11.23 -13.76 -6.32
N VAL A 97 -10.69 -14.56 -5.40
CA VAL A 97 -9.83 -14.11 -4.31
C VAL A 97 -8.35 -14.15 -4.67
N TYR A 98 -8.04 -14.75 -5.81
CA TYR A 98 -6.68 -14.97 -6.30
C TYR A 98 -6.67 -15.24 -7.82
N SER A 99 -5.59 -14.83 -8.49
CA SER A 99 -5.38 -14.98 -9.92
C SER A 99 -4.05 -15.68 -10.19
N ASP A 100 -4.06 -16.69 -11.09
CA ASP A 100 -2.84 -17.37 -11.53
C ASP A 100 -1.91 -16.43 -12.35
N LYS A 101 -2.49 -15.40 -12.98
CA LYS A 101 -1.70 -14.38 -13.67
C LYS A 101 -0.94 -13.50 -12.69
N ALA A 102 -1.56 -13.15 -11.56
CA ALA A 102 -0.88 -12.42 -10.48
C ALA A 102 0.21 -13.28 -9.83
N ASP A 103 -0.01 -14.61 -9.69
CA ASP A 103 0.98 -15.57 -9.17
C ASP A 103 2.30 -15.48 -9.90
N ALA A 104 2.28 -15.49 -11.22
CA ALA A 104 3.48 -15.46 -12.03
C ALA A 104 4.32 -14.20 -11.78
N ILE A 105 3.67 -13.04 -11.62
CA ILE A 105 4.34 -11.77 -11.35
C ILE A 105 4.93 -11.74 -9.93
N ILE A 106 4.13 -12.19 -8.95
CA ILE A 106 4.57 -12.26 -7.55
C ILE A 106 5.77 -13.19 -7.42
N ARG A 107 5.72 -14.35 -8.09
CA ARG A 107 6.81 -15.33 -8.12
C ARG A 107 8.09 -14.76 -8.71
N ASP A 108 8.01 -14.05 -9.84
CA ASP A 108 9.16 -13.39 -10.46
C ASP A 108 9.82 -12.37 -9.52
N VAL A 109 9.02 -11.62 -8.75
CA VAL A 109 9.55 -10.69 -7.74
C VAL A 109 10.25 -11.44 -6.61
N ILE A 110 9.61 -12.48 -6.06
CA ILE A 110 10.18 -13.29 -4.96
C ILE A 110 11.49 -13.94 -5.39
N GLU A 111 11.53 -14.61 -6.56
CA GLU A 111 12.72 -15.28 -7.07
C GLU A 111 13.89 -14.31 -7.29
N LYS A 112 13.61 -13.10 -7.78
CA LYS A 112 14.66 -12.09 -7.95
C LYS A 112 15.15 -11.53 -6.62
N LEU A 113 14.25 -11.28 -5.66
CA LEU A 113 14.65 -10.84 -4.33
C LEU A 113 15.46 -11.92 -3.62
N GLU A 114 14.98 -13.16 -3.57
CA GLU A 114 15.65 -14.30 -2.97
C GLU A 114 17.07 -14.49 -3.53
N LYS A 115 17.20 -14.46 -4.85
CA LYS A 115 18.49 -14.72 -5.53
C LYS A 115 19.47 -13.56 -5.42
N LEU A 116 18.99 -12.33 -5.51
CA LEU A 116 19.86 -11.14 -5.70
C LEU A 116 19.94 -10.26 -4.46
N TYR A 117 18.94 -10.33 -3.58
CA TYR A 117 18.77 -9.45 -2.44
C TYR A 117 18.15 -10.18 -1.24
N PRO A 118 18.71 -11.32 -0.79
CA PRO A 118 18.10 -12.18 0.24
C PRO A 118 17.97 -11.48 1.61
N ASP A 119 18.75 -10.43 1.84
CA ASP A 119 18.72 -9.58 3.05
C ASP A 119 17.62 -8.51 3.04
N ARG A 120 16.80 -8.47 1.98
CA ARG A 120 15.72 -7.50 1.85
C ARG A 120 14.38 -8.07 2.29
N SER A 121 13.50 -7.17 2.75
CA SER A 121 12.15 -7.50 3.20
C SER A 121 11.11 -7.23 2.12
N LEU A 122 10.15 -8.16 1.99
CA LEU A 122 9.01 -8.08 1.08
C LEU A 122 7.71 -8.11 1.86
N ALA A 123 6.78 -7.20 1.56
CA ALA A 123 5.40 -7.32 1.99
C ALA A 123 4.47 -7.58 0.80
N ILE A 124 3.61 -8.58 0.91
CA ILE A 124 2.48 -8.79 -0.01
C ILE A 124 1.21 -8.41 0.73
N ILE A 125 0.58 -7.35 0.26
CA ILE A 125 -0.56 -6.69 0.91
C ILE A 125 -1.80 -6.93 0.07
N THR A 126 -2.89 -7.36 0.68
CA THR A 126 -4.16 -7.58 -0.01
C THR A 126 -5.34 -7.13 0.85
N PRO A 127 -6.51 -6.78 0.26
CA PRO A 127 -7.63 -6.29 1.06
C PRO A 127 -8.33 -7.37 1.90
N PHE A 128 -8.22 -8.66 1.54
CA PHE A 128 -9.06 -9.72 2.10
C PHE A 128 -8.26 -10.84 2.77
N ARG A 129 -8.78 -11.33 3.91
CA ARG A 129 -8.18 -12.45 4.66
C ARG A 129 -8.12 -13.75 3.85
N ASP A 130 -9.09 -13.99 2.97
CA ASP A 130 -9.10 -15.20 2.14
C ASP A 130 -7.96 -15.16 1.12
N SER A 131 -7.69 -13.98 0.54
CA SER A 131 -6.53 -13.76 -0.32
C SER A 131 -5.21 -13.91 0.44
N VAL A 132 -5.13 -13.41 1.69
CA VAL A 132 -3.95 -13.63 2.55
C VAL A 132 -3.68 -15.11 2.74
N LYS A 133 -4.68 -15.90 3.10
CA LYS A 133 -4.54 -17.35 3.30
C LYS A 133 -4.05 -18.07 2.05
N GLU A 134 -4.59 -17.69 0.90
CA GLU A 134 -4.21 -18.29 -0.37
C GLU A 134 -2.77 -17.93 -0.77
N LEU A 135 -2.38 -16.67 -0.59
CA LEU A 135 -1.01 -16.20 -0.82
C LEU A 135 -0.02 -16.87 0.13
N GLN A 136 -0.37 -17.00 1.42
CA GLN A 136 0.48 -17.66 2.40
C GLN A 136 0.75 -19.13 2.06
N LYS A 137 -0.27 -19.88 1.61
CA LYS A 137 -0.08 -21.27 1.14
C LYS A 137 0.92 -21.39 0.00
N ARG A 138 0.99 -20.38 -0.86
CA ARG A 138 1.80 -20.40 -2.08
C ARG A 138 3.21 -19.88 -1.89
N PHE A 139 3.39 -18.91 -1.00
CA PHE A 139 4.63 -18.15 -0.88
C PHE A 139 5.30 -18.18 0.49
N CYS A 140 4.60 -18.62 1.57
CA CYS A 140 5.26 -18.86 2.85
C CYS A 140 5.69 -20.32 2.95
N THR A 141 6.77 -20.67 2.28
CA THR A 141 7.39 -21.99 2.38
C THR A 141 8.62 -21.92 3.30
N SER A 142 8.94 -23.03 3.97
CA SER A 142 10.07 -23.11 4.89
C SER A 142 11.44 -22.95 4.22
N ASP A 143 11.48 -22.96 2.91
CA ASP A 143 12.72 -23.02 2.13
C ASP A 143 13.18 -21.63 1.65
N LEU A 144 12.41 -20.57 1.91
CA LEU A 144 12.75 -19.19 1.55
C LEU A 144 13.55 -18.53 2.68
N GLU A 145 14.71 -17.94 2.34
CA GLU A 145 15.51 -17.12 3.25
C GLU A 145 14.99 -15.67 3.31
N LEU A 146 14.25 -15.23 2.28
CA LEU A 146 13.69 -13.88 2.17
C LEU A 146 12.65 -13.62 3.27
N ASP A 147 12.77 -12.47 3.94
CA ASP A 147 11.77 -12.00 4.92
C ASP A 147 10.49 -11.57 4.21
N ILE A 148 9.51 -12.46 4.12
CA ILE A 148 8.22 -12.23 3.48
C ILE A 148 7.12 -12.07 4.52
N THR A 149 6.46 -10.92 4.51
CA THR A 149 5.23 -10.68 5.26
C THR A 149 4.03 -10.64 4.32
N ILE A 150 2.99 -11.47 4.57
CA ILE A 150 1.74 -11.47 3.81
C ILE A 150 0.60 -11.13 4.75
N GLU A 151 -0.02 -9.96 4.55
CA GLU A 151 -1.04 -9.43 5.46
C GLU A 151 -2.09 -8.58 4.78
N THR A 152 -3.18 -8.34 5.50
CA THR A 152 -4.22 -7.40 5.05
C THR A 152 -3.76 -5.95 5.18
N ILE A 153 -4.37 -5.06 4.37
CA ILE A 153 -4.10 -3.61 4.41
C ILE A 153 -4.22 -3.05 5.84
N ASP A 154 -5.24 -3.50 6.59
CA ASP A 154 -5.48 -2.99 7.94
C ASP A 154 -4.39 -3.41 8.94
N ARG A 155 -3.77 -4.60 8.75
CA ARG A 155 -2.73 -5.12 9.65
C ARG A 155 -1.33 -4.65 9.30
N ILE A 156 -1.08 -4.28 8.04
CA ILE A 156 0.23 -3.81 7.59
C ILE A 156 0.53 -2.39 8.09
N GLN A 157 -0.42 -1.71 8.70
CA GLN A 157 -0.23 -0.34 9.17
C GLN A 157 0.89 -0.26 10.21
N GLY A 158 1.82 0.68 10.01
CA GLY A 158 3.00 0.85 10.87
C GLY A 158 4.25 0.12 10.39
N MET A 159 4.09 -0.94 9.59
CA MET A 159 5.22 -1.68 9.03
C MET A 159 5.95 -0.86 7.94
N THR A 160 7.23 -1.14 7.78
CA THR A 160 8.07 -0.61 6.69
C THR A 160 8.88 -1.76 6.13
N VAL A 161 8.89 -1.92 4.81
CA VAL A 161 9.60 -2.97 4.09
C VAL A 161 10.40 -2.39 2.93
N ASP A 162 11.34 -3.14 2.39
CA ASP A 162 12.15 -2.70 1.26
C ASP A 162 11.34 -2.68 -0.04
N TYR A 163 10.56 -3.71 -0.27
CA TYR A 163 9.68 -3.86 -1.44
C TYR A 163 8.26 -4.22 -0.99
N ALA A 164 7.25 -3.64 -1.61
CA ALA A 164 5.85 -3.96 -1.31
C ALA A 164 5.09 -4.34 -2.58
N ILE A 165 4.25 -5.36 -2.49
CA ILE A 165 3.27 -5.72 -3.51
C ILE A 165 1.89 -5.45 -2.92
N LEU A 166 1.08 -4.61 -3.58
CA LEU A 166 -0.35 -4.48 -3.29
C LEU A 166 -1.11 -5.28 -4.33
N TYR A 167 -1.63 -6.43 -3.93
CA TYR A 167 -2.47 -7.26 -4.78
C TYR A 167 -3.95 -7.00 -4.52
N ILE A 168 -4.66 -6.56 -5.55
CA ILE A 168 -6.10 -6.26 -5.54
C ILE A 168 -6.81 -7.30 -6.43
N PRO A 169 -7.42 -8.35 -5.83
CA PRO A 169 -8.13 -9.36 -6.60
C PRO A 169 -9.41 -8.81 -7.25
N GLY A 170 -9.93 -9.51 -8.24
CA GLY A 170 -11.14 -9.12 -8.96
C GLY A 170 -12.41 -9.02 -8.10
N ARG A 171 -12.39 -9.56 -6.88
CA ARG A 171 -13.49 -9.46 -5.92
C ARG A 171 -13.49 -8.11 -5.19
N ASN A 172 -14.55 -7.32 -5.36
CA ASN A 172 -14.82 -6.09 -4.61
C ASN A 172 -13.58 -5.16 -4.46
N PRO A 173 -12.96 -4.72 -5.55
CA PRO A 173 -11.76 -3.88 -5.50
C PRO A 173 -12.01 -2.53 -4.83
N GLY A 174 -13.25 -2.03 -4.82
CA GLY A 174 -13.60 -0.76 -4.17
C GLY A 174 -13.24 -0.67 -2.69
N PHE A 175 -13.16 -1.81 -1.98
CA PHE A 175 -12.70 -1.81 -0.59
C PHE A 175 -11.21 -1.42 -0.46
N ALA A 176 -10.37 -1.87 -1.39
CA ALA A 176 -8.95 -1.50 -1.43
C ALA A 176 -8.73 -0.06 -1.89
N LEU A 177 -9.66 0.47 -2.67
CA LEU A 177 -9.58 1.80 -3.30
C LEU A 177 -10.18 2.92 -2.42
N GLU A 178 -10.54 2.64 -1.17
CA GLU A 178 -10.84 3.68 -0.20
C GLU A 178 -9.55 4.45 0.11
N ASP A 179 -9.59 5.80 0.10
CA ASP A 179 -8.44 6.71 0.17
C ASP A 179 -7.40 6.31 1.22
N ARG A 180 -7.85 6.04 2.44
CA ARG A 180 -6.95 5.77 3.57
C ARG A 180 -6.29 4.41 3.45
N ARG A 181 -7.05 3.38 3.02
CA ARG A 181 -6.52 2.03 2.80
C ARG A 181 -5.53 2.02 1.67
N PHE A 182 -5.89 2.63 0.55
CA PHE A 182 -5.01 2.72 -0.61
C PHE A 182 -3.71 3.45 -0.26
N ASN A 183 -3.80 4.60 0.41
CA ASN A 183 -2.62 5.33 0.87
C ASN A 183 -1.76 4.52 1.86
N VAL A 184 -2.37 3.80 2.81
CA VAL A 184 -1.62 2.92 3.72
C VAL A 184 -0.89 1.84 2.95
N ALA A 185 -1.56 1.15 2.03
CA ALA A 185 -0.98 0.06 1.26
C ALA A 185 0.17 0.52 0.36
N THR A 186 0.00 1.65 -0.34
CA THR A 186 0.98 2.17 -1.31
C THR A 186 2.15 2.93 -0.67
N SER A 187 2.11 3.17 0.63
CA SER A 187 3.16 3.91 1.35
C SER A 187 4.00 3.05 2.30
N ARG A 188 4.07 1.73 2.10
CA ARG A 188 4.81 0.82 3.00
C ARG A 188 6.26 0.62 2.62
N SER A 189 6.61 0.76 1.33
CA SER A 189 7.95 0.45 0.85
C SER A 189 8.97 1.56 1.05
N LEU A 190 10.21 1.16 1.23
CA LEU A 190 11.40 2.02 1.20
C LEU A 190 11.85 2.31 -0.23
N SER A 191 11.55 1.42 -1.17
CA SER A 191 11.94 1.55 -2.58
C SER A 191 10.72 1.51 -3.50
N THR A 192 10.18 0.33 -3.76
CA THR A 192 9.17 0.12 -4.80
C THR A 192 7.90 -0.46 -4.22
N THR A 193 6.76 0.08 -4.65
CA THR A 193 5.45 -0.55 -4.48
C THR A 193 4.94 -1.00 -5.84
N LEU A 194 4.73 -2.31 -6.01
CA LEU A 194 4.09 -2.88 -7.18
C LEU A 194 2.60 -3.10 -6.88
N ILE A 195 1.74 -2.42 -7.60
CA ILE A 195 0.29 -2.64 -7.54
C ILE A 195 -0.06 -3.65 -8.63
N ILE A 196 -0.64 -4.78 -8.23
CA ILE A 196 -1.18 -5.79 -9.15
C ILE A 196 -2.69 -5.81 -8.95
N SER A 197 -3.46 -5.61 -10.01
CA SER A 197 -4.91 -5.75 -9.97
C SER A 197 -5.41 -6.71 -11.03
N ASP A 198 -6.48 -7.45 -10.71
CA ASP A 198 -7.11 -8.34 -11.68
C ASP A 198 -8.07 -7.60 -12.62
N THR A 199 -8.48 -6.40 -12.25
CA THR A 199 -9.35 -5.54 -13.03
C THR A 199 -8.77 -4.13 -13.13
N PRO A 200 -9.01 -3.39 -14.23
CA PRO A 200 -8.55 -2.01 -14.36
C PRO A 200 -9.12 -1.14 -13.24
N LEU A 201 -8.24 -0.48 -12.47
CA LEU A 201 -8.65 0.26 -11.28
C LEU A 201 -9.40 1.56 -11.61
N ASN A 202 -9.13 2.16 -12.76
CA ASN A 202 -9.78 3.38 -13.24
C ASN A 202 -11.21 3.17 -13.77
N GLU A 203 -11.64 1.93 -13.98
CA GLU A 203 -12.99 1.61 -14.47
C GLU A 203 -14.04 1.51 -13.35
N PHE A 204 -13.63 1.56 -12.09
CA PHE A 204 -14.57 1.48 -10.97
C PHE A 204 -15.18 2.84 -10.64
N HIS A 205 -16.50 2.98 -10.82
CA HIS A 205 -17.26 4.19 -10.48
C HIS A 205 -17.20 4.62 -9.01
N THR A 206 -16.75 3.73 -8.13
CA THR A 206 -16.64 3.97 -6.68
C THR A 206 -15.26 4.46 -6.24
N VAL A 207 -14.32 4.63 -7.17
CA VAL A 207 -12.98 5.12 -6.85
C VAL A 207 -13.03 6.61 -6.55
N SER A 208 -12.39 7.01 -5.47
CA SER A 208 -12.32 8.44 -5.15
C SER A 208 -11.48 9.21 -6.18
N PRO A 209 -11.77 10.49 -6.38
CA PRO A 209 -10.94 11.34 -7.25
C PRO A 209 -9.46 11.37 -6.85
N THR A 210 -9.17 11.23 -5.55
CA THR A 210 -7.80 11.22 -5.02
C THR A 210 -7.03 9.97 -5.46
N VAL A 211 -7.68 8.80 -5.39
CA VAL A 211 -7.07 7.54 -5.83
C VAL A 211 -6.93 7.50 -7.35
N LEU A 212 -7.92 7.99 -8.09
CA LEU A 212 -7.81 8.15 -9.56
C LEU A 212 -6.62 9.03 -9.92
N GLN A 213 -6.46 10.18 -9.27
CA GLN A 213 -5.31 11.05 -9.49
C GLN A 213 -3.98 10.34 -9.19
N PHE A 214 -3.93 9.45 -8.20
CA PHE A 214 -2.73 8.66 -7.91
C PHE A 214 -2.42 7.64 -9.01
N ILE A 215 -3.44 6.99 -9.57
CA ILE A 215 -3.30 5.94 -10.59
C ILE A 215 -2.93 6.54 -11.96
N ASP A 216 -3.45 7.72 -12.28
CA ASP A 216 -3.29 8.38 -13.58
C ASP A 216 -1.96 9.16 -13.70
N ASN A 217 -1.21 9.37 -12.61
CA ASN A 217 0.10 10.02 -12.58
C ASN A 217 1.26 9.02 -12.61
#